data_29faa121df42d49e3375cc5f015ee0a8
#
_entry.id   29faa121df42d49e3375cc5f015ee0a8
#
_cell.length_a   1.000
_cell.length_b   1.000
_cell.length_c   1.000
_cell.angle_alpha   90.00
_cell.angle_beta   90.00
_cell.angle_gamma   90.00
#
_symmetry.space_group_name_H-M   'P 1'
#
loop_
_entity.id
_entity.type
_entity.pdbx_description
1 polymer ?
#
loop_
_entity_poly.entity_id
_entity_poly.type
_entity_poly.pdbx_seq_one_letter_code
_entity_poly.pdbx_strand_id
1 'polypeptide(L)'
;MKYDIYFHNDFDGVASAAILLNFLRSRGDGFLEYKAVHFPVSSNWADLKFKNPTIIVDFLYHPKAIFWFDHHPTAFLTPAWKKNFRQTKFHHWDANYKSCCHLVLDRLIKNFDFKPPKYFRELALWLDKTDGAVYSSIKEAMNIKLPAIQMGLSFEGRYRKEKNIDYFKEIIEALSRQSFKKVAQLPSVQARFKEYEKRLQSSLNFFKKNLILYQKTAFIDESVKDVSRLRYAAYYFYPKIFYCVELLKHNNKEFSVGVGSNPWRRPTSRLHLGNFLRKYCGGGHQSVGRANFKTKEDALKAAKEVIK
;
A
#
# COMPACT_ATOMS: atom_id res chain seq x y z
N MET A 1 -19.80 3.93 -21.78
CA MET A 1 -20.39 3.34 -20.55
C MET A 1 -19.83 4.04 -19.31
N LYS A 2 -20.52 4.00 -18.16
CA LYS A 2 -20.04 4.55 -16.91
C LYS A 2 -19.92 3.42 -15.87
N TYR A 3 -18.85 3.45 -15.06
CA TYR A 3 -18.50 2.38 -14.12
C TYR A 3 -18.36 2.94 -12.71
N ASP A 4 -18.77 2.16 -11.70
CA ASP A 4 -18.31 2.38 -10.33
C ASP A 4 -16.89 1.82 -10.20
N ILE A 5 -15.98 2.60 -9.61
CA ILE A 5 -14.61 2.14 -9.34
C ILE A 5 -14.38 1.95 -7.85
N TYR A 6 -13.99 0.74 -7.46
CA TYR A 6 -13.45 0.42 -6.14
C TYR A 6 -11.93 0.34 -6.23
N PHE A 7 -11.24 1.03 -5.38
CA PHE A 7 -9.76 1.08 -5.37
C PHE A 7 -9.23 1.13 -3.94
N HIS A 8 -8.06 0.54 -3.69
CA HIS A 8 -7.39 0.68 -2.41
C HIS A 8 -7.05 2.15 -2.13
N ASN A 9 -7.22 2.58 -0.88
CA ASN A 9 -7.10 3.98 -0.48
C ASN A 9 -5.64 4.44 -0.25
N ASP A 10 -4.72 3.95 -1.06
CA ASP A 10 -3.31 4.34 -1.05
C ASP A 10 -2.84 4.80 -2.45
N PHE A 11 -1.55 5.06 -2.58
CA PHE A 11 -1.02 5.61 -3.83
C PHE A 11 -1.10 4.61 -4.99
N ASP A 12 -0.95 3.30 -4.74
CA ASP A 12 -1.02 2.29 -5.80
C ASP A 12 -2.45 2.13 -6.34
N GLY A 13 -3.44 1.98 -5.44
CA GLY A 13 -4.84 1.90 -5.85
C GLY A 13 -5.32 3.14 -6.59
N VAL A 14 -4.93 4.35 -6.14
CA VAL A 14 -5.27 5.63 -6.79
C VAL A 14 -4.61 5.74 -8.17
N ALA A 15 -3.32 5.38 -8.30
CA ALA A 15 -2.61 5.40 -9.58
C ALA A 15 -3.17 4.36 -10.56
N SER A 16 -3.52 3.17 -10.08
CA SER A 16 -4.19 2.13 -10.86
C SER A 16 -5.52 2.61 -11.45
N ALA A 17 -6.34 3.26 -10.61
CA ALA A 17 -7.60 3.86 -11.04
C ALA A 17 -7.39 4.98 -12.07
N ALA A 18 -6.32 5.80 -11.92
CA ALA A 18 -6.03 6.88 -12.86
C ALA A 18 -5.64 6.38 -14.25
N ILE A 19 -4.83 5.32 -14.34
CA ILE A 19 -4.48 4.69 -15.62
C ILE A 19 -5.74 4.12 -16.30
N LEU A 20 -6.59 3.42 -15.53
CA LEU A 20 -7.85 2.92 -16.04
C LEU A 20 -8.80 4.04 -16.52
N LEU A 21 -8.88 5.14 -15.79
CA LEU A 21 -9.70 6.27 -16.19
C LEU A 21 -9.23 6.86 -17.52
N ASN A 22 -7.92 7.01 -17.74
CA ASN A 22 -7.38 7.49 -19.01
C ASN A 22 -7.71 6.51 -20.14
N PHE A 23 -7.53 5.20 -19.91
CA PHE A 23 -7.91 4.16 -20.87
C PHE A 23 -9.41 4.20 -21.22
N LEU A 24 -10.29 4.27 -20.24
CA LEU A 24 -11.73 4.33 -20.46
C LEU A 24 -12.11 5.57 -21.26
N ARG A 25 -11.53 6.73 -20.95
CA ARG A 25 -11.77 7.99 -21.68
C ARG A 25 -11.35 7.91 -23.14
N SER A 26 -10.27 7.22 -23.47
CA SER A 26 -9.86 7.01 -24.86
C SER A 26 -10.89 6.20 -25.66
N ARG A 27 -11.85 5.56 -24.98
CA ARG A 27 -12.95 4.77 -25.55
C ARG A 27 -14.33 5.41 -25.41
N GLY A 28 -14.40 6.66 -24.92
CA GLY A 28 -15.66 7.35 -24.64
C GLY A 28 -16.35 6.92 -23.34
N ASP A 29 -15.67 6.15 -22.51
CA ASP A 29 -16.15 5.62 -21.23
C ASP A 29 -15.60 6.44 -20.03
N GLY A 30 -16.00 6.11 -18.80
CA GLY A 30 -15.47 6.77 -17.60
C GLY A 30 -16.05 6.24 -16.30
N PHE A 31 -15.66 6.84 -15.18
CA PHE A 31 -16.21 6.49 -13.89
C PHE A 31 -17.51 7.25 -13.58
N LEU A 32 -18.41 6.58 -12.89
CA LEU A 32 -19.64 7.14 -12.32
C LEU A 32 -19.41 7.52 -10.85
N GLU A 33 -19.01 6.53 -10.06
CA GLU A 33 -18.71 6.72 -8.65
C GLU A 33 -17.31 6.21 -8.28
N TYR A 34 -16.71 6.85 -7.29
CA TYR A 34 -15.39 6.54 -6.74
C TYR A 34 -15.57 5.98 -5.32
N LYS A 35 -15.06 4.79 -5.06
CA LYS A 35 -15.24 4.07 -3.79
C LYS A 35 -13.88 3.60 -3.26
N ALA A 36 -13.33 4.39 -2.35
CA ALA A 36 -12.10 4.02 -1.67
C ALA A 36 -12.36 2.90 -0.65
N VAL A 37 -11.57 1.85 -0.71
CA VAL A 37 -11.63 0.68 0.18
C VAL A 37 -10.29 0.45 0.88
N HIS A 38 -10.32 -0.21 2.05
CA HIS A 38 -9.11 -0.51 2.81
C HIS A 38 -9.28 -1.75 3.70
N PHE A 39 -8.18 -2.26 4.21
CA PHE A 39 -8.17 -3.34 5.20
C PHE A 39 -8.25 -2.81 6.64
N PRO A 40 -8.92 -3.52 7.59
CA PRO A 40 -9.64 -4.78 7.39
C PRO A 40 -10.90 -4.59 6.57
N VAL A 41 -11.20 -5.62 5.78
CA VAL A 41 -12.38 -5.64 4.92
C VAL A 41 -13.64 -5.67 5.79
N SER A 42 -14.67 -4.91 5.39
CA SER A 42 -15.99 -5.06 6.00
C SER A 42 -16.49 -6.50 5.81
N SER A 43 -17.12 -7.07 6.84
CA SER A 43 -17.62 -8.45 6.86
C SER A 43 -18.57 -8.80 5.70
N ASN A 44 -19.09 -7.81 5.00
CA ASN A 44 -20.07 -7.96 3.93
C ASN A 44 -19.47 -7.83 2.51
N TRP A 45 -18.13 -7.91 2.31
CA TRP A 45 -17.54 -7.79 0.97
C TRP A 45 -18.11 -8.82 -0.02
N ALA A 46 -18.27 -10.07 0.41
CA ALA A 46 -18.81 -11.13 -0.43
C ALA A 46 -20.28 -10.91 -0.81
N ASP A 47 -21.03 -10.20 0.01
CA ASP A 47 -22.47 -9.98 -0.15
C ASP A 47 -22.78 -8.68 -0.88
N LEU A 48 -21.76 -7.93 -1.29
CA LEU A 48 -21.95 -6.68 -2.01
C LEU A 48 -22.76 -6.90 -3.30
N LYS A 49 -23.79 -6.08 -3.44
CA LYS A 49 -24.59 -5.99 -4.66
C LYS A 49 -24.20 -4.71 -5.39
N PHE A 50 -23.61 -4.86 -6.56
CA PHE A 50 -23.29 -3.73 -7.41
C PHE A 50 -24.53 -3.27 -8.18
N LYS A 51 -24.84 -1.98 -8.10
CA LYS A 51 -25.94 -1.38 -8.85
C LYS A 51 -25.55 -1.06 -10.29
N ASN A 52 -24.27 -0.72 -10.48
CA ASN A 52 -23.69 -0.33 -11.75
C ASN A 52 -22.58 -1.31 -12.18
N PRO A 53 -22.21 -1.30 -13.47
CA PRO A 53 -21.00 -1.97 -13.94
C PRO A 53 -19.80 -1.56 -13.06
N THR A 54 -19.11 -2.54 -12.48
CA THR A 54 -18.12 -2.28 -11.42
C THR A 54 -16.73 -2.71 -11.83
N ILE A 55 -15.76 -1.85 -11.53
CA ILE A 55 -14.33 -2.09 -11.67
C ILE A 55 -13.73 -2.15 -10.26
N ILE A 56 -12.79 -3.07 -10.03
CA ILE A 56 -12.03 -3.15 -8.78
C ILE A 56 -10.54 -3.21 -9.13
N VAL A 57 -9.73 -2.37 -8.48
CA VAL A 57 -8.29 -2.37 -8.64
C VAL A 57 -7.59 -2.36 -7.28
N ASP A 58 -6.47 -3.08 -7.20
CA ASP A 58 -5.59 -3.12 -6.03
C ASP A 58 -6.33 -3.54 -4.75
N PHE A 59 -7.32 -4.38 -4.90
CA PHE A 59 -8.14 -4.86 -3.78
C PHE A 59 -8.72 -6.24 -4.08
N LEU A 60 -9.35 -6.83 -3.05
CA LEU A 60 -9.90 -8.18 -3.09
C LEU A 60 -10.76 -8.44 -4.33
N TYR A 61 -10.60 -9.64 -4.88
CA TYR A 61 -11.45 -10.16 -5.94
C TYR A 61 -12.93 -10.16 -5.54
N HIS A 62 -13.78 -9.82 -6.51
CA HIS A 62 -15.21 -10.05 -6.43
C HIS A 62 -15.74 -10.59 -7.76
N PRO A 63 -16.43 -11.74 -7.80
CA PRO A 63 -16.81 -12.43 -9.06
C PRO A 63 -17.79 -11.61 -9.94
N LYS A 64 -18.46 -10.61 -9.39
CA LYS A 64 -19.38 -9.72 -10.11
C LYS A 64 -18.71 -8.47 -10.68
N ALA A 65 -17.40 -8.26 -10.46
CA ALA A 65 -16.67 -7.17 -11.08
C ALA A 65 -16.56 -7.41 -12.59
N ILE A 66 -16.67 -6.36 -13.40
CA ILE A 66 -16.46 -6.44 -14.85
C ILE A 66 -14.97 -6.37 -15.18
N PHE A 67 -14.24 -5.48 -14.49
CA PHE A 67 -12.78 -5.44 -14.51
C PHE A 67 -12.25 -5.68 -13.11
N TRP A 68 -11.20 -6.49 -13.02
CA TRP A 68 -10.48 -6.68 -11.79
C TRP A 68 -8.98 -6.86 -12.04
N PHE A 69 -8.16 -6.07 -11.31
CA PHE A 69 -6.72 -6.16 -11.34
C PHE A 69 -6.16 -6.09 -9.92
N ASP A 70 -5.31 -7.06 -9.57
CA ASP A 70 -4.67 -7.08 -8.26
C ASP A 70 -3.35 -7.87 -8.28
N HIS A 71 -2.42 -7.49 -7.41
CA HIS A 71 -1.13 -8.14 -7.27
C HIS A 71 -0.90 -8.76 -5.87
N HIS A 72 -1.86 -8.62 -4.96
CA HIS A 72 -1.70 -9.14 -3.61
C HIS A 72 -1.81 -10.67 -3.55
N PRO A 73 -0.89 -11.39 -2.83
CA PRO A 73 -1.03 -12.84 -2.60
C PRO A 73 -2.33 -13.23 -1.91
N THR A 74 -2.94 -12.31 -1.16
CA THR A 74 -4.18 -12.47 -0.39
C THR A 74 -5.41 -11.93 -1.12
N ALA A 75 -5.36 -11.79 -2.43
CA ALA A 75 -6.40 -11.18 -3.27
C ALA A 75 -7.77 -11.87 -3.21
N PHE A 76 -7.84 -13.12 -2.76
CA PHE A 76 -9.07 -13.90 -2.74
C PHE A 76 -9.61 -14.08 -1.32
N LEU A 77 -10.83 -13.61 -1.09
CA LEU A 77 -11.49 -13.71 0.21
C LEU A 77 -11.76 -15.17 0.63
N THR A 78 -12.09 -16.03 -0.33
CA THR A 78 -12.37 -17.45 -0.07
C THR A 78 -11.54 -18.39 -0.94
N PRO A 79 -11.21 -19.61 -0.46
CA PRO A 79 -10.55 -20.63 -1.29
C PRO A 79 -11.35 -20.98 -2.54
N ALA A 80 -12.69 -20.97 -2.45
CA ALA A 80 -13.57 -21.24 -3.57
C ALA A 80 -13.42 -20.21 -4.69
N TRP A 81 -13.35 -18.94 -4.35
CA TRP A 81 -13.12 -17.87 -5.35
C TRP A 81 -11.76 -18.03 -6.03
N LYS A 82 -10.71 -18.37 -5.28
CA LYS A 82 -9.38 -18.63 -5.86
C LYS A 82 -9.40 -19.83 -6.81
N LYS A 83 -10.05 -20.94 -6.42
CA LYS A 83 -10.17 -22.17 -7.24
C LYS A 83 -10.91 -21.91 -8.55
N ASN A 84 -11.98 -21.11 -8.50
CA ASN A 84 -12.85 -20.84 -9.64
C ASN A 84 -12.38 -19.66 -10.52
N PHE A 85 -11.43 -18.86 -10.03
CA PHE A 85 -10.89 -17.72 -10.78
C PHE A 85 -10.22 -18.19 -12.08
N ARG A 86 -10.48 -17.45 -13.15
CA ARG A 86 -9.81 -17.63 -14.45
C ARG A 86 -9.34 -16.25 -14.91
N GLN A 87 -8.08 -16.19 -15.32
CA GLN A 87 -7.56 -14.99 -15.94
C GLN A 87 -8.23 -14.74 -17.29
N THR A 88 -8.63 -13.51 -17.53
CA THR A 88 -9.20 -13.05 -18.80
C THR A 88 -8.57 -11.72 -19.19
N LYS A 89 -8.93 -11.16 -20.35
CA LYS A 89 -8.47 -9.79 -20.68
C LYS A 89 -8.97 -8.71 -19.70
N PHE A 90 -9.99 -9.01 -18.89
CA PHE A 90 -10.61 -8.09 -17.94
C PHE A 90 -10.27 -8.38 -16.48
N HIS A 91 -9.85 -9.62 -16.19
CA HIS A 91 -9.52 -10.07 -14.84
C HIS A 91 -8.08 -10.57 -14.79
N HIS A 92 -7.22 -9.86 -14.08
CA HIS A 92 -5.83 -10.23 -13.93
C HIS A 92 -5.38 -10.21 -12.47
N TRP A 93 -4.71 -11.28 -12.09
CA TRP A 93 -4.01 -11.40 -10.83
C TRP A 93 -2.61 -11.94 -11.06
N ASP A 94 -1.60 -11.21 -10.56
CA ASP A 94 -0.22 -11.68 -10.65
C ASP A 94 0.61 -11.12 -9.49
N ALA A 95 0.88 -11.99 -8.49
CA ALA A 95 1.63 -11.65 -7.29
C ALA A 95 3.14 -11.37 -7.53
N ASN A 96 3.64 -11.51 -8.75
CA ASN A 96 5.02 -11.16 -9.10
C ASN A 96 5.20 -9.66 -9.38
N TYR A 97 4.12 -8.97 -9.76
CA TYR A 97 4.17 -7.51 -9.91
C TYR A 97 4.44 -6.84 -8.58
N LYS A 98 5.19 -5.74 -8.62
CA LYS A 98 5.55 -4.95 -7.42
C LYS A 98 4.50 -3.92 -7.08
N SER A 99 3.63 -3.59 -8.04
CA SER A 99 2.49 -2.69 -7.88
C SER A 99 1.34 -3.10 -8.80
N CYS A 100 0.12 -2.84 -8.37
CA CYS A 100 -1.07 -3.02 -9.19
C CYS A 100 -1.07 -2.02 -10.36
N CYS A 101 -0.57 -0.82 -10.15
CA CYS A 101 -0.42 0.22 -11.17
C CYS A 101 0.37 -0.29 -12.39
N HIS A 102 1.49 -0.97 -12.16
CA HIS A 102 2.30 -1.55 -13.24
C HIS A 102 1.55 -2.70 -13.93
N LEU A 103 0.93 -3.59 -13.15
CA LEU A 103 0.09 -4.66 -13.70
C LEU A 103 -1.01 -4.12 -14.62
N VAL A 104 -1.77 -3.12 -14.16
CA VAL A 104 -2.84 -2.47 -14.93
C VAL A 104 -2.29 -1.91 -16.24
N LEU A 105 -1.21 -1.14 -16.18
CA LEU A 105 -0.60 -0.53 -17.36
C LEU A 105 -0.22 -1.57 -18.42
N ASP A 106 0.51 -2.62 -18.00
CA ASP A 106 0.96 -3.68 -18.89
C ASP A 106 -0.19 -4.46 -19.52
N ARG A 107 -1.23 -4.76 -18.72
CA ARG A 107 -2.37 -5.53 -19.21
C ARG A 107 -3.26 -4.73 -20.16
N LEU A 108 -3.42 -3.45 -19.92
CA LEU A 108 -4.14 -2.58 -20.85
C LEU A 108 -3.40 -2.45 -22.19
N ILE A 109 -2.09 -2.27 -22.17
CA ILE A 109 -1.28 -2.25 -23.39
C ILE A 109 -1.40 -3.58 -24.14
N LYS A 110 -1.20 -4.71 -23.45
CA LYS A 110 -1.15 -6.04 -24.07
C LYS A 110 -2.50 -6.50 -24.61
N ASN A 111 -3.58 -6.24 -23.86
CA ASN A 111 -4.89 -6.86 -24.16
C ASN A 111 -5.83 -5.96 -24.92
N PHE A 112 -5.56 -4.64 -24.95
CA PHE A 112 -6.47 -3.65 -25.55
C PHE A 112 -5.79 -2.69 -26.52
N ASP A 113 -4.51 -2.92 -26.83
CA ASP A 113 -3.67 -2.02 -27.67
C ASP A 113 -3.70 -0.58 -27.16
N PHE A 114 -3.76 -0.41 -25.84
CA PHE A 114 -3.76 0.90 -25.22
C PHE A 114 -2.44 1.62 -25.47
N LYS A 115 -2.51 2.86 -25.90
CA LYS A 115 -1.35 3.73 -26.14
C LYS A 115 -1.26 4.79 -25.04
N PRO A 116 -0.65 4.44 -23.89
CA PRO A 116 -0.63 5.33 -22.74
C PRO A 116 0.28 6.54 -22.98
N PRO A 117 -0.03 7.69 -22.35
CA PRO A 117 0.93 8.78 -22.22
C PRO A 117 2.25 8.29 -21.60
N LYS A 118 3.37 8.85 -22.09
CA LYS A 118 4.74 8.41 -21.63
C LYS A 118 4.93 8.48 -20.12
N TYR A 119 4.28 9.43 -19.45
CA TYR A 119 4.43 9.61 -17.99
C TYR A 119 3.82 8.46 -17.17
N PHE A 120 2.95 7.60 -17.71
CA PHE A 120 2.46 6.43 -17.00
C PHE A 120 3.53 5.36 -16.78
N ARG A 121 4.49 5.21 -17.69
CA ARG A 121 5.62 4.29 -17.49
C ARG A 121 6.47 4.73 -16.29
N GLU A 122 6.75 6.04 -16.20
CA GLU A 122 7.49 6.58 -15.07
C GLU A 122 6.71 6.43 -13.75
N LEU A 123 5.39 6.67 -13.78
CA LEU A 123 4.50 6.47 -12.63
C LEU A 123 4.57 5.00 -12.16
N ALA A 124 4.39 4.02 -13.06
CA ALA A 124 4.43 2.59 -12.71
C ALA A 124 5.77 2.17 -12.08
N LEU A 125 6.91 2.64 -12.61
CA LEU A 125 8.22 2.37 -12.02
C LEU A 125 8.36 2.96 -10.60
N TRP A 126 7.76 4.12 -10.33
CA TRP A 126 7.75 4.69 -8.99
C TRP A 126 6.82 3.93 -8.04
N LEU A 127 5.68 3.44 -8.54
CA LEU A 127 4.78 2.61 -7.73
C LEU A 127 5.46 1.28 -7.37
N ASP A 128 6.19 0.65 -8.29
CA ASP A 128 7.01 -0.53 -7.96
C ASP A 128 7.98 -0.25 -6.81
N LYS A 129 8.59 0.95 -6.76
CA LYS A 129 9.48 1.33 -5.66
C LYS A 129 8.74 1.58 -4.36
N THR A 130 7.63 2.32 -4.40
CA THR A 130 6.93 2.76 -3.18
C THR A 130 6.12 1.64 -2.55
N ASP A 131 5.45 0.82 -3.34
CA ASP A 131 4.65 -0.30 -2.85
C ASP A 131 5.49 -1.57 -2.66
N GLY A 132 6.25 -1.99 -3.67
CA GLY A 132 7.11 -3.16 -3.61
C GLY A 132 8.39 -2.99 -2.79
N ALA A 133 8.67 -1.79 -2.24
CA ALA A 133 9.87 -1.47 -1.47
C ALA A 133 11.18 -1.79 -2.21
N VAL A 134 11.22 -1.58 -3.54
CA VAL A 134 12.38 -1.89 -4.39
C VAL A 134 13.22 -0.64 -4.72
N TYR A 135 13.36 0.26 -3.77
CA TYR A 135 14.25 1.42 -3.87
C TYR A 135 15.70 1.01 -4.06
N SER A 136 16.47 1.80 -4.82
CA SER A 136 17.89 1.56 -5.04
C SER A 136 18.73 1.68 -3.77
N SER A 137 18.29 2.51 -2.84
CA SER A 137 18.97 2.73 -1.56
C SER A 137 18.03 3.28 -0.50
N ILE A 138 18.45 3.16 0.75
CA ILE A 138 17.74 3.77 1.88
C ILE A 138 17.69 5.30 1.76
N LYS A 139 18.71 5.93 1.18
CA LYS A 139 18.73 7.37 0.92
C LYS A 139 17.63 7.77 -0.06
N GLU A 140 17.38 6.96 -1.10
CA GLU A 140 16.26 7.18 -2.02
C GLU A 140 14.93 7.03 -1.30
N ALA A 141 14.73 5.95 -0.53
CA ALA A 141 13.48 5.68 0.18
C ALA A 141 13.12 6.74 1.24
N MET A 142 14.11 7.39 1.83
CA MET A 142 13.95 8.45 2.84
C MET A 142 14.00 9.86 2.27
N ASN A 143 14.12 10.02 0.95
CA ASN A 143 14.23 11.33 0.32
C ASN A 143 12.84 11.96 0.08
N ILE A 144 12.34 12.68 1.07
CA ILE A 144 11.04 13.37 1.01
C ILE A 144 10.96 14.51 -0.04
N LYS A 145 12.08 14.86 -0.70
CA LYS A 145 12.07 15.85 -1.80
C LYS A 145 11.60 15.23 -3.12
N LEU A 146 11.54 13.91 -3.22
CA LEU A 146 11.09 13.22 -4.43
C LEU A 146 9.57 13.29 -4.56
N PRO A 147 9.03 13.74 -5.72
CA PRO A 147 7.58 13.88 -5.91
C PRO A 147 6.78 12.61 -5.64
N ALA A 148 7.29 11.44 -6.03
CA ALA A 148 6.62 10.16 -5.78
C ALA A 148 6.54 9.84 -4.27
N ILE A 149 7.57 10.20 -3.48
CA ILE A 149 7.55 10.05 -2.02
C ILE A 149 6.53 11.01 -1.41
N GLN A 150 6.48 12.28 -1.85
CA GLN A 150 5.49 13.26 -1.40
C GLN A 150 4.06 12.79 -1.68
N MET A 151 3.83 12.25 -2.88
CA MET A 151 2.55 11.64 -3.25
C MET A 151 2.18 10.50 -2.27
N GLY A 152 3.06 9.51 -2.08
CA GLY A 152 2.82 8.40 -1.14
C GLY A 152 2.51 8.91 0.27
N LEU A 153 3.28 9.86 0.79
CA LEU A 153 3.10 10.42 2.12
C LEU A 153 1.79 11.21 2.28
N SER A 154 1.24 11.77 1.21
CA SER A 154 -0.05 12.46 1.25
C SER A 154 -1.26 11.54 1.50
N PHE A 155 -1.08 10.22 1.36
CA PHE A 155 -2.07 9.19 1.67
C PHE A 155 -1.85 8.54 3.05
N GLU A 156 -0.75 8.84 3.73
CA GLU A 156 -0.39 8.20 5.02
C GLU A 156 -0.97 8.94 6.24
N GLY A 157 -0.77 8.33 7.41
CA GLY A 157 -1.15 8.91 8.69
C GLY A 157 -2.68 8.97 8.89
N ARG A 158 -3.17 10.09 9.41
CA ARG A 158 -4.60 10.31 9.66
C ARG A 158 -5.42 10.24 8.38
N TYR A 159 -4.86 10.66 7.26
CA TYR A 159 -5.55 10.68 5.96
C TYR A 159 -5.88 9.28 5.42
N ARG A 160 -5.17 8.24 5.85
CA ARG A 160 -5.48 6.85 5.51
C ARG A 160 -6.82 6.37 6.08
N LYS A 161 -7.30 7.00 7.15
CA LYS A 161 -8.58 6.68 7.81
C LYS A 161 -9.73 7.57 7.33
N GLU A 162 -9.42 8.66 6.66
CA GLU A 162 -10.43 9.56 6.12
C GLU A 162 -11.13 8.92 4.92
N LYS A 163 -12.46 8.96 4.93
CA LYS A 163 -13.28 8.66 3.77
C LYS A 163 -13.39 9.91 2.85
N ASN A 164 -12.28 10.64 2.68
CA ASN A 164 -12.28 11.84 1.86
C ASN A 164 -12.22 11.46 0.39
N ILE A 165 -13.35 11.05 -0.14
CA ILE A 165 -13.49 10.63 -1.53
C ILE A 165 -13.13 11.74 -2.51
N ASP A 166 -13.35 13.01 -2.15
CA ASP A 166 -13.05 14.15 -3.01
C ASP A 166 -11.56 14.28 -3.28
N TYR A 167 -10.71 14.06 -2.25
CA TYR A 167 -9.26 14.04 -2.45
C TYR A 167 -8.82 12.92 -3.39
N PHE A 168 -9.30 11.71 -3.17
CA PHE A 168 -8.97 10.59 -4.06
C PHE A 168 -9.43 10.85 -5.48
N LYS A 169 -10.64 11.34 -5.65
CA LYS A 169 -11.19 11.71 -6.96
C LYS A 169 -10.33 12.78 -7.63
N GLU A 170 -9.97 13.86 -6.93
CA GLU A 170 -9.09 14.91 -7.44
C GLU A 170 -7.76 14.31 -7.96
N ILE A 171 -7.12 13.44 -7.17
CA ILE A 171 -5.83 12.87 -7.55
C ILE A 171 -5.96 11.88 -8.73
N ILE A 172 -6.98 11.02 -8.74
CA ILE A 172 -7.25 10.11 -9.86
C ILE A 172 -7.48 10.90 -11.13
N GLU A 173 -8.30 11.93 -11.09
CA GLU A 173 -8.60 12.82 -12.22
C GLU A 173 -7.34 13.53 -12.73
N ALA A 174 -6.52 14.06 -11.82
CA ALA A 174 -5.29 14.76 -12.17
C ALA A 174 -4.25 13.80 -12.77
N LEU A 175 -3.98 12.65 -12.12
CA LEU A 175 -3.03 11.65 -12.63
C LEU A 175 -3.46 11.09 -13.99
N SER A 176 -4.76 10.97 -14.26
CA SER A 176 -5.25 10.51 -15.55
C SER A 176 -4.90 11.45 -16.71
N ARG A 177 -4.54 12.71 -16.44
CA ARG A 177 -4.32 13.75 -17.46
C ARG A 177 -2.91 14.30 -17.49
N GLN A 178 -2.14 14.14 -16.41
CA GLN A 178 -0.81 14.74 -16.27
C GLN A 178 0.13 13.89 -15.43
N SER A 179 1.44 14.21 -15.50
CA SER A 179 2.46 13.46 -14.76
C SER A 179 2.30 13.62 -13.26
N PHE A 180 2.66 12.56 -12.50
CA PHE A 180 2.65 12.61 -11.04
C PHE A 180 3.55 13.72 -10.46
N LYS A 181 4.61 14.14 -11.19
CA LYS A 181 5.45 15.27 -10.77
C LYS A 181 4.66 16.58 -10.71
N LYS A 182 3.75 16.80 -11.66
CA LYS A 182 2.83 17.96 -11.64
C LYS A 182 1.76 17.79 -10.57
N VAL A 183 1.19 16.60 -10.44
CA VAL A 183 0.17 16.29 -9.43
C VAL A 183 0.72 16.46 -8.01
N ALA A 184 1.97 16.08 -7.76
CA ALA A 184 2.64 16.30 -6.48
C ALA A 184 2.70 17.78 -6.06
N GLN A 185 2.59 18.73 -6.99
CA GLN A 185 2.58 20.18 -6.70
C GLN A 185 1.18 20.74 -6.45
N LEU A 186 0.13 19.93 -6.54
CA LEU A 186 -1.23 20.39 -6.23
C LEU A 186 -1.32 20.88 -4.77
N PRO A 187 -2.04 21.98 -4.50
CA PRO A 187 -2.20 22.51 -3.15
C PRO A 187 -2.71 21.45 -2.14
N SER A 188 -3.63 20.59 -2.56
CA SER A 188 -4.19 19.50 -1.75
C SER A 188 -3.13 18.48 -1.35
N VAL A 189 -2.23 18.08 -2.25
CA VAL A 189 -1.10 17.19 -1.99
C VAL A 189 -0.11 17.86 -1.06
N GLN A 190 0.30 19.09 -1.38
CA GLN A 190 1.30 19.83 -0.62
C GLN A 190 0.81 20.15 0.80
N ALA A 191 -0.46 20.46 1.01
CA ALA A 191 -1.02 20.68 2.34
C ALA A 191 -0.88 19.42 3.22
N ARG A 192 -1.22 18.24 2.69
CA ARG A 192 -1.09 16.95 3.39
C ARG A 192 0.37 16.58 3.64
N PHE A 193 1.22 16.76 2.63
CA PHE A 193 2.66 16.51 2.75
C PHE A 193 3.33 17.41 3.81
N LYS A 194 3.02 18.70 3.82
CA LYS A 194 3.56 19.64 4.84
C LYS A 194 3.17 19.27 6.26
N GLU A 195 1.98 18.70 6.46
CA GLU A 195 1.60 18.22 7.78
C GLU A 195 2.45 17.02 8.21
N TYR A 196 2.74 16.09 7.30
CA TYR A 196 3.69 15.01 7.55
C TYR A 196 5.10 15.58 7.86
N GLU A 197 5.58 16.51 7.03
CA GLU A 197 6.90 17.15 7.16
C GLU A 197 7.10 17.82 8.52
N LYS A 198 6.09 18.53 9.04
CA LYS A 198 6.13 19.15 10.38
C LYS A 198 6.44 18.16 11.49
N ARG A 199 6.02 16.92 11.36
CA ARG A 199 6.24 15.87 12.37
C ARG A 199 7.51 15.06 12.12
N LEU A 200 8.09 15.15 10.93
CA LEU A 200 9.19 14.30 10.51
C LEU A 200 10.38 14.37 11.47
N GLN A 201 10.84 15.56 11.82
CA GLN A 201 12.01 15.73 12.68
C GLN A 201 11.78 15.16 14.09
N SER A 202 10.60 15.39 14.67
CA SER A 202 10.25 14.81 15.99
C SER A 202 10.16 13.30 15.93
N SER A 203 9.65 12.76 14.83
CA SER A 203 9.56 11.31 14.62
C SER A 203 10.94 10.68 14.41
N LEU A 204 11.81 11.29 13.61
CA LEU A 204 13.20 10.84 13.45
C LEU A 204 13.95 10.83 14.80
N ASN A 205 13.80 11.88 15.59
CA ASN A 205 14.42 11.97 16.93
C ASN A 205 13.86 10.89 17.87
N PHE A 206 12.54 10.61 17.80
CA PHE A 206 11.93 9.54 18.57
C PHE A 206 12.50 8.18 18.17
N PHE A 207 12.56 7.86 16.88
CA PHE A 207 13.14 6.60 16.40
C PHE A 207 14.58 6.45 16.82
N LYS A 208 15.42 7.48 16.63
CA LYS A 208 16.83 7.47 17.01
C LYS A 208 17.04 7.19 18.49
N LYS A 209 16.17 7.70 19.37
CA LYS A 209 16.28 7.54 20.83
C LYS A 209 15.69 6.23 21.36
N ASN A 210 14.69 5.67 20.69
CA ASN A 210 13.88 4.58 21.24
C ASN A 210 14.02 3.26 20.49
N LEU A 211 14.81 3.21 19.40
CA LEU A 211 15.16 1.95 18.76
C LEU A 211 16.08 1.13 19.67
N ILE A 212 15.64 -0.09 19.98
CA ILE A 212 16.39 -1.06 20.76
C ILE A 212 16.92 -2.14 19.82
N LEU A 213 18.20 -2.45 19.93
CA LEU A 213 18.85 -3.47 19.10
C LEU A 213 18.96 -4.79 19.83
N TYR A 214 18.56 -5.86 19.14
CA TYR A 214 18.74 -7.24 19.57
C TYR A 214 19.47 -7.97 18.44
N GLN A 215 20.78 -8.13 18.54
CA GLN A 215 21.62 -8.72 17.48
C GLN A 215 21.41 -8.07 16.10
N LYS A 216 20.62 -8.69 15.21
CA LYS A 216 20.32 -8.23 13.85
C LYS A 216 18.87 -7.74 13.69
N THR A 217 18.15 -7.60 14.78
CA THR A 217 16.76 -7.10 14.80
C THR A 217 16.68 -5.82 15.59
N ALA A 218 16.01 -4.81 15.08
CA ALA A 218 15.62 -3.62 15.84
C ALA A 218 14.16 -3.74 16.31
N PHE A 219 13.88 -3.23 17.48
CA PHE A 219 12.55 -3.10 18.05
C PHE A 219 12.24 -1.63 18.33
N ILE A 220 11.01 -1.20 18.06
CA ILE A 220 10.49 0.12 18.43
C ILE A 220 9.07 0.00 18.98
N ASP A 221 8.82 0.64 20.12
CA ASP A 221 7.48 0.81 20.68
C ASP A 221 6.92 2.19 20.28
N GLU A 222 6.15 2.25 19.21
CA GLU A 222 5.45 3.46 18.76
C GLU A 222 4.10 3.67 19.48
N SER A 223 3.70 2.73 20.37
CA SER A 223 2.44 2.83 21.10
C SER A 223 2.44 3.91 22.18
N VAL A 224 3.61 4.41 22.55
CA VAL A 224 3.83 5.38 23.64
C VAL A 224 3.75 6.84 23.19
N LYS A 225 3.80 7.10 21.89
CA LYS A 225 3.80 8.46 21.34
C LYS A 225 3.13 8.51 19.97
N ASP A 226 2.38 9.57 19.70
CA ASP A 226 1.87 9.85 18.34
C ASP A 226 3.02 10.39 17.47
N VAL A 227 3.58 9.52 16.66
CA VAL A 227 4.66 9.81 15.73
C VAL A 227 4.24 9.47 14.30
N SER A 228 4.81 10.16 13.33
CA SER A 228 4.66 9.76 11.92
C SER A 228 5.39 8.43 11.70
N ARG A 229 4.71 7.50 11.09
CA ARG A 229 5.30 6.21 10.71
C ARG A 229 6.46 6.43 9.76
N LEU A 230 7.63 5.93 10.13
CA LEU A 230 8.86 6.01 9.34
C LEU A 230 9.32 4.61 8.94
N ARG A 231 8.69 4.04 7.92
CA ARG A 231 8.85 2.64 7.46
C ARG A 231 10.31 2.17 7.38
N TYR A 232 11.25 3.07 7.09
CA TYR A 232 12.66 2.71 6.87
C TYR A 232 13.63 3.30 7.91
N ALA A 233 13.14 4.00 8.93
CA ALA A 233 14.00 4.69 9.91
C ALA A 233 14.95 3.73 10.65
N ALA A 234 14.48 2.54 11.02
CA ALA A 234 15.33 1.55 11.68
C ALA A 234 16.54 1.16 10.82
N TYR A 235 16.33 0.96 9.52
CA TYR A 235 17.39 0.61 8.57
C TYR A 235 18.29 1.81 8.23
N TYR A 236 17.73 3.01 8.31
CA TYR A 236 18.51 4.25 8.14
C TYR A 236 19.50 4.46 9.29
N PHE A 237 19.06 4.29 10.52
CA PHE A 237 19.93 4.43 11.69
C PHE A 237 20.86 3.22 11.89
N TYR A 238 20.37 2.01 11.56
CA TYR A 238 21.10 0.76 11.75
C TYR A 238 21.13 -0.09 10.47
N PRO A 239 21.92 0.29 9.46
CA PRO A 239 21.89 -0.38 8.14
C PRO A 239 22.34 -1.84 8.17
N LYS A 240 22.96 -2.29 9.28
CA LYS A 240 23.44 -3.67 9.45
C LYS A 240 22.39 -4.65 10.00
N ILE A 241 21.20 -4.19 10.38
CA ILE A 241 20.11 -5.08 10.87
C ILE A 241 19.43 -5.78 9.70
N PHE A 242 18.79 -6.92 10.00
CA PHE A 242 17.98 -7.69 9.04
C PHE A 242 16.49 -7.43 9.19
N TYR A 243 16.02 -7.20 10.41
CA TYR A 243 14.60 -7.03 10.71
C TYR A 243 14.33 -5.81 11.57
N CYS A 244 13.12 -5.26 11.42
CA CYS A 244 12.55 -4.30 12.35
C CYS A 244 11.20 -4.80 12.83
N VAL A 245 10.98 -4.74 14.14
CA VAL A 245 9.73 -5.06 14.82
C VAL A 245 9.14 -3.77 15.37
N GLU A 246 7.94 -3.44 14.96
CA GLU A 246 7.21 -2.22 15.33
C GLU A 246 5.99 -2.60 16.18
N LEU A 247 5.87 -2.05 17.38
CA LEU A 247 4.66 -2.14 18.21
C LEU A 247 3.86 -0.85 18.04
N LEU A 248 2.65 -0.96 17.55
CA LEU A 248 1.76 0.15 17.24
C LEU A 248 0.49 0.08 18.09
N LYS A 249 -0.09 1.24 18.44
CA LYS A 249 -1.40 1.36 19.07
C LYS A 249 -2.40 1.96 18.09
N HIS A 250 -3.60 1.42 18.07
CA HIS A 250 -4.71 1.91 17.25
C HIS A 250 -5.74 2.69 18.08
N ASN A 251 -6.56 3.51 17.41
CA ASN A 251 -7.55 4.36 18.09
C ASN A 251 -8.62 3.58 18.87
N ASN A 252 -8.90 2.33 18.46
CA ASN A 252 -9.82 1.41 19.15
C ASN A 252 -9.19 0.72 20.39
N LYS A 253 -8.05 1.22 20.87
CA LYS A 253 -7.24 0.65 21.98
C LYS A 253 -6.61 -0.71 21.67
N GLU A 254 -6.70 -1.22 20.45
CA GLU A 254 -5.99 -2.40 20.01
C GLU A 254 -4.52 -2.09 19.67
N PHE A 255 -3.72 -3.14 19.65
CA PHE A 255 -2.30 -3.07 19.31
C PHE A 255 -2.00 -3.89 18.06
N SER A 256 -0.93 -3.57 17.37
CA SER A 256 -0.41 -4.44 16.34
C SER A 256 1.10 -4.55 16.40
N VAL A 257 1.59 -5.72 16.02
CA VAL A 257 3.02 -5.96 15.79
C VAL A 257 3.24 -6.04 14.29
N GLY A 258 4.01 -5.09 13.77
CA GLY A 258 4.52 -5.11 12.40
C GLY A 258 5.95 -5.63 12.39
N VAL A 259 6.26 -6.46 11.41
CA VAL A 259 7.63 -6.95 11.19
C VAL A 259 8.00 -6.73 9.74
N GLY A 260 9.15 -6.09 9.53
CA GLY A 260 9.71 -5.87 8.20
C GLY A 260 11.14 -6.41 8.09
N SER A 261 11.52 -6.90 6.90
CA SER A 261 12.90 -7.20 6.58
C SER A 261 13.57 -6.02 5.89
N ASN A 262 14.89 -5.89 6.11
CA ASN A 262 15.69 -4.86 5.45
C ASN A 262 15.78 -5.14 3.94
N PRO A 263 15.23 -4.29 3.07
CA PRO A 263 15.25 -4.52 1.63
C PRO A 263 16.68 -4.56 1.05
N TRP A 264 17.61 -3.84 1.66
CA TRP A 264 18.99 -3.68 1.18
C TRP A 264 19.97 -4.66 1.84
N ARG A 265 19.54 -5.35 2.89
CA ARG A 265 20.36 -6.35 3.59
C ARG A 265 19.52 -7.53 4.01
N ARG A 266 19.41 -8.51 3.13
CA ARG A 266 18.61 -9.70 3.38
C ARG A 266 19.44 -10.79 4.07
N PRO A 267 18.90 -11.50 5.09
CA PRO A 267 19.57 -12.65 5.68
C PRO A 267 19.65 -13.81 4.66
N THR A 268 20.62 -14.69 4.84
CA THR A 268 20.83 -15.88 4.00
C THR A 268 19.64 -16.85 4.13
N SER A 269 19.18 -17.09 5.36
CA SER A 269 17.94 -17.81 5.65
C SER A 269 16.80 -16.81 5.85
N ARG A 270 15.77 -16.89 5.00
CA ARG A 270 14.67 -15.94 5.02
C ARG A 270 13.48 -16.50 5.76
N LEU A 271 13.18 -15.94 6.92
CA LEU A 271 11.90 -16.15 7.57
C LEU A 271 10.79 -15.55 6.68
N HIS A 272 9.75 -16.31 6.36
CA HIS A 272 8.57 -15.80 5.70
C HIS A 272 7.68 -15.08 6.74
N LEU A 273 7.82 -13.75 6.85
CA LEU A 273 7.23 -12.95 7.94
C LEU A 273 5.71 -13.07 7.99
N GLY A 274 5.04 -13.04 6.84
CA GLY A 274 3.59 -13.23 6.79
C GLY A 274 3.16 -14.61 7.32
N ASN A 275 3.87 -15.69 6.99
CA ASN A 275 3.56 -17.03 7.49
C ASN A 275 3.86 -17.14 9.00
N PHE A 276 4.96 -16.56 9.46
CA PHE A 276 5.30 -16.52 10.88
C PHE A 276 4.18 -15.88 11.70
N LEU A 277 3.62 -14.78 11.24
CA LEU A 277 2.57 -14.06 11.96
C LEU A 277 1.19 -14.71 11.86
N ARG A 278 0.98 -15.70 11.00
CA ARG A 278 -0.29 -16.48 10.95
C ARG A 278 -0.62 -17.16 12.27
N LYS A 279 0.37 -17.57 13.06
CA LYS A 279 0.15 -18.14 14.40
C LYS A 279 -0.54 -17.17 15.38
N TYR A 280 -0.53 -15.86 15.06
CA TYR A 280 -1.23 -14.80 15.78
C TYR A 280 -2.42 -14.26 15.00
N CYS A 281 -3.03 -15.04 14.12
CA CYS A 281 -4.10 -14.61 13.22
C CYS A 281 -3.73 -13.39 12.36
N GLY A 282 -2.42 -13.18 12.15
CA GLY A 282 -1.87 -12.15 11.28
C GLY A 282 -1.62 -12.65 9.86
N GLY A 283 -0.87 -11.89 9.10
CA GLY A 283 -0.50 -12.24 7.73
C GLY A 283 0.49 -11.26 7.12
N GLY A 284 0.67 -11.36 5.82
CA GLY A 284 1.56 -10.50 5.06
C GLY A 284 2.31 -11.25 3.96
N HIS A 285 3.36 -10.61 3.48
CA HIS A 285 4.26 -11.13 2.46
C HIS A 285 5.49 -11.81 3.08
N GLN A 286 6.37 -12.32 2.23
CA GLN A 286 7.63 -12.90 2.68
C GLN A 286 8.49 -11.90 3.50
N SER A 287 8.51 -10.64 3.10
CA SER A 287 9.39 -9.60 3.65
C SER A 287 8.74 -8.67 4.66
N VAL A 288 7.42 -8.74 4.84
CA VAL A 288 6.66 -7.90 5.77
C VAL A 288 5.42 -8.62 6.25
N GLY A 289 5.07 -8.43 7.51
CA GLY A 289 3.84 -8.99 8.06
C GLY A 289 3.33 -8.16 9.24
N ARG A 290 2.06 -8.38 9.59
CA ARG A 290 1.40 -7.74 10.73
C ARG A 290 0.42 -8.68 11.39
N ALA A 291 0.33 -8.59 12.72
CA ALA A 291 -0.72 -9.23 13.51
C ALA A 291 -1.33 -8.21 14.47
N ASN A 292 -2.63 -8.34 14.77
CA ASN A 292 -3.37 -7.47 15.68
C ASN A 292 -3.65 -8.18 17.00
N PHE A 293 -3.65 -7.40 18.10
CA PHE A 293 -3.80 -7.90 19.46
C PHE A 293 -4.74 -6.98 20.26
N LYS A 294 -5.51 -7.57 21.16
CA LYS A 294 -6.39 -6.80 22.05
C LYS A 294 -5.63 -6.12 23.19
N THR A 295 -4.51 -6.70 23.62
CA THR A 295 -3.71 -6.17 24.74
C THR A 295 -2.27 -5.86 24.30
N LYS A 296 -1.63 -4.95 25.03
CA LYS A 296 -0.20 -4.62 24.82
C LYS A 296 0.71 -5.80 25.21
N GLU A 297 0.32 -6.53 26.25
CA GLU A 297 1.06 -7.68 26.78
C GLU A 297 1.18 -8.79 25.73
N ASP A 298 0.08 -9.14 25.06
CA ASP A 298 0.08 -10.17 24.00
C ASP A 298 0.90 -9.72 22.79
N ALA A 299 0.79 -8.44 22.43
CA ALA A 299 1.59 -7.85 21.35
C ALA A 299 3.10 -7.91 21.69
N LEU A 300 3.48 -7.59 22.92
CA LEU A 300 4.88 -7.67 23.38
C LEU A 300 5.39 -9.10 23.41
N LYS A 301 4.58 -10.10 23.81
CA LYS A 301 4.96 -11.52 23.71
C LYS A 301 5.28 -11.92 22.28
N ALA A 302 4.40 -11.57 21.34
CA ALA A 302 4.62 -11.84 19.92
C ALA A 302 5.87 -11.14 19.38
N ALA A 303 6.09 -9.86 19.73
CA ALA A 303 7.29 -9.12 19.36
C ALA A 303 8.57 -9.79 19.84
N LYS A 304 8.60 -10.25 21.12
CA LYS A 304 9.76 -10.94 21.71
C LYS A 304 10.11 -12.25 21.00
N GLU A 305 9.14 -12.98 20.45
CA GLU A 305 9.41 -14.20 19.69
C GLU A 305 10.03 -13.91 18.31
N VAL A 306 9.70 -12.78 17.70
CA VAL A 306 10.33 -12.34 16.43
C VAL A 306 11.77 -11.87 16.65
N ILE A 307 12.04 -11.30 17.83
CA ILE A 307 13.34 -10.71 18.19
C ILE A 307 14.39 -11.79 18.49
N LYS A 308 13.96 -12.94 19.03
CA LYS A 308 14.83 -14.11 19.31
C LYS A 308 15.27 -14.80 18.02
#